data_226dc1a8de1624455b6021e56b3dcd72
#
_entry.id   226dc1a8de1624455b6021e56b3dcd72
#
_cell.length_a   1.000
_cell.length_b   1.000
_cell.length_c   1.000
_cell.angle_alpha   90.00
_cell.angle_beta   90.00
_cell.angle_gamma   90.00
#
_symmetry.space_group_name_H-M   'P 1'
#
loop_
_entity.id
_entity.type
_entity.pdbx_description
1 polymer ?
#
loop_
_entity_poly.entity_id
_entity_poly.type
_entity_poly.pdbx_seq_one_letter_code
_entity_poly.pdbx_strand_id
1 'polypeptide(L)'
;MRLLEQVVDKAIGRRHGRLLVAVSGGADSVALLHVLLRLRKDCIVAHCNFHLRGEESDRDERHVVDLCASHGVELLVKHFDVAAYCARHKVSVEMACRDLRYEWFRQLMADRECSRIAVAHNSDDNVETMLLNLFRGTGIDGLAAMSVDNGEILRPLLGVTRRQIEEYLRECGIEYVVDSTNLESDYRRNFVRNELLPMIETRWPGARSALARTRQNLEGARRFYRTKVDEMLTCCDNVDFLPNEIVADAPDKVTLLHEFLKRHGISDEIADEMADSWACSPSSGCEINRLSMSTPSFSA
;
A
#
# COMPACT_ATOMS: atom_id res chain seq x y z
N MET A 1 26.42 7.29 8.54
CA MET A 1 24.95 7.20 8.27
C MET A 1 24.46 5.91 8.87
N ARG A 2 23.43 5.96 9.71
CA ARG A 2 22.84 4.76 10.34
C ARG A 2 22.09 3.92 9.32
N LEU A 3 21.84 2.63 9.62
CA LEU A 3 21.16 1.71 8.68
C LEU A 3 19.82 2.27 8.19
N LEU A 4 18.99 2.79 9.10
CA LEU A 4 17.68 3.36 8.76
C LEU A 4 17.81 4.52 7.77
N GLU A 5 18.77 5.42 7.99
CA GLU A 5 19.04 6.56 7.10
C GLU A 5 19.48 6.07 5.71
N GLN A 6 20.31 5.03 5.62
CA GLN A 6 20.74 4.45 4.34
C GLN A 6 19.58 3.84 3.55
N VAL A 7 18.69 3.09 4.24
CA VAL A 7 17.53 2.47 3.61
C VAL A 7 16.57 3.52 3.09
N VAL A 8 16.28 4.54 3.90
CA VAL A 8 15.38 5.64 3.54
C VAL A 8 15.96 6.46 2.38
N ASP A 9 17.25 6.81 2.42
CA ASP A 9 17.89 7.58 1.35
C ASP A 9 17.88 6.81 0.01
N LYS A 10 18.13 5.51 0.07
CA LYS A 10 18.05 4.63 -1.10
C LYS A 10 16.62 4.57 -1.67
N ALA A 11 15.62 4.47 -0.80
CA ALA A 11 14.21 4.38 -1.20
C ALA A 11 13.72 5.68 -1.85
N ILE A 12 14.13 6.83 -1.33
CA ILE A 12 13.77 8.14 -1.88
C ILE A 12 14.54 8.41 -3.19
N GLY A 13 15.82 8.02 -3.26
CA GLY A 13 16.67 8.32 -4.41
C GLY A 13 17.01 9.81 -4.52
N ARG A 14 17.60 10.19 -5.68
CA ARG A 14 18.15 11.55 -5.90
C ARG A 14 17.16 12.55 -6.50
N ARG A 15 15.99 12.13 -6.98
CA ARG A 15 15.11 12.93 -7.86
C ARG A 15 13.72 13.21 -7.28
N HIS A 16 13.50 13.00 -6.01
CA HIS A 16 12.20 13.36 -5.43
C HIS A 16 12.20 14.85 -5.08
N GLY A 17 11.15 15.55 -5.54
CA GLY A 17 10.79 16.88 -5.08
C GLY A 17 10.29 16.85 -3.64
N ARG A 18 9.54 17.90 -3.23
CA ARG A 18 8.91 17.98 -1.90
C ARG A 18 8.05 16.76 -1.61
N LEU A 19 8.14 16.23 -0.38
CA LEU A 19 7.36 15.10 0.11
C LEU A 19 6.25 15.56 1.06
N LEU A 20 5.05 15.00 0.92
CA LEU A 20 4.00 15.08 1.92
C LEU A 20 4.14 13.90 2.88
N VAL A 21 4.53 14.13 4.12
CA VAL A 21 4.79 13.07 5.11
C VAL A 21 3.59 12.89 6.01
N ALA A 22 2.98 11.69 5.99
CA ALA A 22 1.90 11.35 6.89
C ALA A 22 2.46 10.98 8.28
N VAL A 23 2.15 11.78 9.30
CA VAL A 23 2.66 11.59 10.67
C VAL A 23 1.49 11.39 11.63
N SER A 24 1.42 10.21 12.25
CA SER A 24 0.39 9.89 13.27
C SER A 24 0.85 10.16 14.70
N GLY A 25 2.15 10.39 14.93
CA GLY A 25 2.76 10.47 16.25
C GLY A 25 3.36 9.16 16.75
N GLY A 26 3.01 8.02 16.14
CA GLY A 26 3.57 6.71 16.47
C GLY A 26 5.01 6.52 15.97
N ALA A 27 5.72 5.53 16.52
CA ALA A 27 7.15 5.31 16.30
C ALA A 27 7.56 5.30 14.83
N ASP A 28 6.83 4.60 13.95
CA ASP A 28 7.21 4.49 12.55
C ASP A 28 7.16 5.84 11.84
N SER A 29 6.09 6.61 12.06
CA SER A 29 5.89 7.91 11.42
C SER A 29 6.86 8.97 11.95
N VAL A 30 7.15 8.95 13.24
CA VAL A 30 8.14 9.83 13.89
C VAL A 30 9.54 9.51 13.40
N ALA A 31 9.90 8.21 13.29
CA ALA A 31 11.19 7.80 12.74
C ALA A 31 11.36 8.22 11.29
N LEU A 32 10.32 8.05 10.45
CA LEU A 32 10.35 8.47 9.06
C LEU A 32 10.61 9.98 8.97
N LEU A 33 9.84 10.80 9.67
CA LEU A 33 10.01 12.25 9.67
C LEU A 33 11.43 12.63 10.12
N HIS A 34 11.88 12.11 11.26
CA HIS A 34 13.22 12.42 11.79
C HIS A 34 14.33 12.06 10.79
N VAL A 35 14.25 10.89 10.12
CA VAL A 35 15.24 10.51 9.10
C VAL A 35 15.21 11.45 7.91
N LEU A 36 14.02 11.83 7.42
CA LEU A 36 13.89 12.77 6.30
C LEU A 36 14.55 14.12 6.62
N LEU A 37 14.34 14.64 7.82
CA LEU A 37 14.94 15.90 8.30
C LEU A 37 16.46 15.78 8.40
N ARG A 38 16.98 14.69 8.95
CA ARG A 38 18.42 14.44 9.00
C ARG A 38 19.06 14.34 7.62
N LEU A 39 18.35 13.77 6.66
CA LEU A 39 18.76 13.69 5.25
C LEU A 39 18.52 14.99 4.48
N ARG A 40 18.01 16.02 5.15
CA ARG A 40 17.68 17.34 4.57
C ARG A 40 16.77 17.22 3.34
N LYS A 41 15.80 16.30 3.38
CA LYS A 41 14.78 16.19 2.33
C LYS A 41 13.75 17.29 2.52
N ASP A 42 13.33 17.92 1.43
CA ASP A 42 12.23 18.89 1.45
C ASP A 42 10.92 18.17 1.72
N CYS A 43 10.26 18.49 2.83
CA CYS A 43 9.02 17.85 3.23
C CYS A 43 8.12 18.76 4.04
N ILE A 44 6.82 18.50 3.94
CA ILE A 44 5.76 19.04 4.81
C ILE A 44 5.05 17.88 5.50
N VAL A 45 4.47 18.14 6.66
CA VAL A 45 3.79 17.11 7.46
C VAL A 45 2.28 17.26 7.37
N ALA A 46 1.59 16.13 7.20
CA ALA A 46 0.13 16.03 7.31
C ALA A 46 -0.25 15.11 8.48
N HIS A 47 -1.08 15.63 9.38
CA HIS A 47 -1.64 14.88 10.50
C HIS A 47 -3.17 14.83 10.38
N CYS A 48 -3.75 13.61 10.47
CA CYS A 48 -5.19 13.38 10.47
C CYS A 48 -5.66 13.10 11.89
N ASN A 49 -6.53 13.94 12.45
CA ASN A 49 -7.24 13.66 13.69
C ASN A 49 -8.66 13.18 13.36
N PHE A 50 -8.94 11.92 13.65
CA PHE A 50 -10.23 11.28 13.42
C PHE A 50 -11.14 11.29 14.65
N HIS A 51 -10.67 11.79 15.79
CA HIS A 51 -11.38 11.86 17.09
C HIS A 51 -11.94 10.51 17.59
N LEU A 52 -11.40 9.38 17.10
CA LEU A 52 -11.90 8.06 17.47
C LEU A 52 -11.54 7.62 18.89
N ARG A 53 -10.53 8.28 19.50
CA ARG A 53 -9.99 7.95 20.83
C ARG A 53 -10.09 9.10 21.84
N GLY A 54 -10.96 10.09 21.56
CA GLY A 54 -11.15 11.23 22.45
C GLY A 54 -9.83 11.93 22.79
N GLU A 55 -9.54 12.09 24.10
CA GLU A 55 -8.35 12.79 24.61
C GLU A 55 -7.00 12.20 24.12
N GLU A 56 -6.94 10.91 23.80
CA GLU A 56 -5.73 10.33 23.24
C GLU A 56 -5.44 10.87 21.83
N SER A 57 -6.49 11.05 21.01
CA SER A 57 -6.33 11.66 19.69
C SER A 57 -5.79 13.08 19.76
N ASP A 58 -6.25 13.86 20.75
CA ASP A 58 -5.80 15.23 20.95
C ASP A 58 -4.38 15.29 21.56
N ARG A 59 -4.02 14.31 22.40
CA ARG A 59 -2.64 14.14 22.88
C ARG A 59 -1.68 13.84 21.74
N ASP A 60 -2.05 12.94 20.85
CA ASP A 60 -1.24 12.53 19.71
C ASP A 60 -1.03 13.70 18.75
N GLU A 61 -2.06 14.48 18.48
CA GLU A 61 -1.98 15.72 17.70
C GLU A 61 -1.02 16.73 18.33
N ARG A 62 -1.14 16.99 19.64
CA ARG A 62 -0.22 17.90 20.37
C ARG A 62 1.22 17.44 20.24
N HIS A 63 1.48 16.14 20.38
CA HIS A 63 2.83 15.59 20.20
C HIS A 63 3.39 15.87 18.80
N VAL A 64 2.58 15.70 17.75
CA VAL A 64 2.99 15.99 16.37
C VAL A 64 3.21 17.49 16.15
N VAL A 65 2.38 18.36 16.75
CA VAL A 65 2.54 19.82 16.69
C VAL A 65 3.89 20.22 17.32
N ASP A 66 4.19 19.74 18.51
CA ASP A 66 5.42 20.05 19.24
C ASP A 66 6.66 19.52 18.48
N LEU A 67 6.56 18.31 17.96
CA LEU A 67 7.61 17.71 17.13
C LEU A 67 7.91 18.56 15.89
N CYS A 68 6.90 18.97 15.14
CA CYS A 68 7.08 19.79 13.95
C CYS A 68 7.61 21.19 14.28
N ALA A 69 7.09 21.82 15.35
CA ALA A 69 7.54 23.12 15.82
C ALA A 69 9.04 23.10 16.22
N SER A 70 9.47 22.06 16.95
CA SER A 70 10.88 21.93 17.39
C SER A 70 11.87 21.78 16.24
N HIS A 71 11.40 21.29 15.09
CA HIS A 71 12.22 21.09 13.89
C HIS A 71 11.99 22.16 12.79
N GLY A 72 11.08 23.11 13.01
CA GLY A 72 10.76 24.16 12.02
C GLY A 72 10.14 23.61 10.74
N VAL A 73 9.35 22.54 10.80
CA VAL A 73 8.71 21.90 9.66
C VAL A 73 7.23 22.31 9.57
N GLU A 74 6.79 22.63 8.35
CA GLU A 74 5.38 22.97 8.10
C GLU A 74 4.50 21.78 8.42
N LEU A 75 3.48 22.00 9.27
CA LEU A 75 2.47 21.01 9.67
C LEU A 75 1.09 21.45 9.20
N LEU A 76 0.37 20.53 8.59
CA LEU A 76 -1.05 20.67 8.24
C LEU A 76 -1.83 19.62 9.05
N VAL A 77 -2.84 20.09 9.79
CA VAL A 77 -3.73 19.23 10.59
C VAL A 77 -5.13 19.29 10.01
N LYS A 78 -5.80 18.15 9.95
CA LYS A 78 -7.22 18.08 9.58
C LYS A 78 -7.99 17.16 10.52
N HIS A 79 -9.10 17.69 11.01
CA HIS A 79 -10.07 16.97 11.81
C HIS A 79 -11.17 16.41 10.90
N PHE A 80 -11.60 15.17 11.15
CA PHE A 80 -12.58 14.47 10.30
C PHE A 80 -13.78 14.01 11.11
N ASP A 81 -14.97 14.21 10.56
CA ASP A 81 -16.20 13.58 11.05
C ASP A 81 -16.38 12.21 10.36
N VAL A 82 -15.81 11.19 10.97
CA VAL A 82 -15.86 9.81 10.46
C VAL A 82 -17.28 9.25 10.52
N ALA A 83 -18.07 9.61 11.55
CA ALA A 83 -19.42 9.11 11.72
C ALA A 83 -20.35 9.58 10.58
N ALA A 84 -20.26 10.87 10.22
CA ALA A 84 -21.02 11.42 9.09
C ALA A 84 -20.61 10.78 7.75
N TYR A 85 -19.31 10.51 7.56
CA TYR A 85 -18.84 9.83 6.35
C TYR A 85 -19.35 8.39 6.25
N CYS A 86 -19.24 7.60 7.33
CA CYS A 86 -19.75 6.22 7.40
C CYS A 86 -21.27 6.16 7.10
N ALA A 87 -22.05 7.07 7.68
CA ALA A 87 -23.48 7.12 7.48
C ALA A 87 -23.86 7.42 6.01
N ARG A 88 -23.11 8.33 5.36
CA ARG A 88 -23.34 8.73 3.96
C ARG A 88 -22.95 7.63 2.97
N HIS A 89 -21.79 7.00 3.16
CA HIS A 89 -21.18 6.08 2.19
C HIS A 89 -21.40 4.60 2.51
N LYS A 90 -22.02 4.29 3.66
CA LYS A 90 -22.27 2.91 4.15
C LYS A 90 -21.00 2.03 4.20
N VAL A 91 -19.90 2.60 4.63
CA VAL A 91 -18.60 1.93 4.76
C VAL A 91 -18.21 1.75 6.23
N SER A 92 -17.26 0.86 6.48
CA SER A 92 -16.68 0.69 7.82
C SER A 92 -15.89 1.92 8.27
N VAL A 93 -15.71 2.09 9.58
CA VAL A 93 -14.89 3.18 10.16
C VAL A 93 -13.47 3.17 9.60
N GLU A 94 -12.86 1.98 9.45
CA GLU A 94 -11.52 1.83 8.89
C GLU A 94 -11.45 2.32 7.44
N MET A 95 -12.42 1.91 6.61
CA MET A 95 -12.52 2.35 5.21
C MET A 95 -12.75 3.85 5.11
N ALA A 96 -13.64 4.40 5.94
CA ALA A 96 -13.89 5.84 6.02
C ALA A 96 -12.61 6.64 6.38
N CYS A 97 -11.87 6.21 7.41
CA CYS A 97 -10.62 6.85 7.79
C CYS A 97 -9.56 6.76 6.68
N ARG A 98 -9.53 5.66 5.96
CA ARG A 98 -8.62 5.48 4.82
C ARG A 98 -8.99 6.42 3.67
N ASP A 99 -10.24 6.45 3.26
CA ASP A 99 -10.72 7.26 2.15
C ASP A 99 -10.51 8.74 2.42
N LEU A 100 -10.97 9.23 3.59
CA LEU A 100 -10.81 10.61 4.03
C LEU A 100 -9.35 11.04 4.08
N ARG A 101 -8.47 10.17 4.59
CA ARG A 101 -7.02 10.42 4.66
C ARG A 101 -6.41 10.61 3.30
N TYR A 102 -6.62 9.65 2.38
CA TYR A 102 -5.96 9.69 1.07
C TYR A 102 -6.57 10.72 0.14
N GLU A 103 -7.88 11.01 0.25
CA GLU A 103 -8.50 12.11 -0.45
C GLU A 103 -7.85 13.45 -0.06
N TRP A 104 -7.71 13.71 1.24
CA TRP A 104 -7.08 14.92 1.72
C TRP A 104 -5.58 14.98 1.35
N PHE A 105 -4.86 13.89 1.43
CA PHE A 105 -3.45 13.86 1.05
C PHE A 105 -3.25 14.15 -0.43
N ARG A 106 -4.14 13.70 -1.32
CA ARG A 106 -4.09 14.04 -2.75
C ARG A 106 -4.36 15.52 -2.99
N GLN A 107 -5.31 16.11 -2.27
CA GLN A 107 -5.55 17.55 -2.31
C GLN A 107 -4.29 18.32 -1.89
N LEU A 108 -3.71 17.98 -0.74
CA LEU A 108 -2.48 18.62 -0.27
C LEU A 108 -1.29 18.42 -1.22
N MET A 109 -1.17 17.24 -1.80
CA MET A 109 -0.09 16.95 -2.76
C MET A 109 -0.16 17.88 -3.97
N ALA A 110 -1.37 18.14 -4.48
CA ALA A 110 -1.60 19.09 -5.56
C ALA A 110 -1.38 20.56 -5.11
N ASP A 111 -1.97 20.97 -3.99
CA ASP A 111 -1.94 22.35 -3.49
C ASP A 111 -0.51 22.80 -3.06
N ARG A 112 0.33 21.88 -2.65
CA ARG A 112 1.67 22.12 -2.11
C ARG A 112 2.79 21.63 -3.04
N GLU A 113 2.44 21.24 -4.27
CA GLU A 113 3.38 20.75 -5.29
C GLU A 113 4.27 19.61 -4.77
N CYS A 114 3.69 18.69 -3.97
CA CYS A 114 4.42 17.54 -3.47
C CYS A 114 4.49 16.43 -4.53
N SER A 115 5.64 15.81 -4.65
CA SER A 115 5.89 14.75 -5.64
C SER A 115 5.34 13.39 -5.24
N ARG A 116 5.25 13.11 -3.92
CA ARG A 116 4.81 11.83 -3.34
C ARG A 116 4.23 12.04 -1.95
N ILE A 117 3.35 11.13 -1.56
CA ILE A 117 2.88 10.97 -0.18
C ILE A 117 3.77 9.92 0.50
N ALA A 118 4.58 10.33 1.46
CA ALA A 118 5.45 9.43 2.23
C ALA A 118 4.70 8.86 3.44
N VAL A 119 4.58 7.53 3.51
CA VAL A 119 3.94 6.81 4.62
C VAL A 119 4.90 5.82 5.26
N ALA A 120 4.76 5.61 6.56
CA ALA A 120 5.71 4.89 7.39
C ALA A 120 5.44 3.38 7.51
N HIS A 121 4.90 2.73 6.47
CA HIS A 121 4.79 1.27 6.47
C HIS A 121 6.17 0.64 6.50
N ASN A 122 6.34 -0.37 7.34
CA ASN A 122 7.59 -1.08 7.57
C ASN A 122 7.58 -2.52 7.03
N SER A 123 8.65 -3.28 7.24
CA SER A 123 8.79 -4.65 6.75
C SER A 123 7.79 -5.61 7.39
N ASP A 124 7.46 -5.43 8.68
CA ASP A 124 6.50 -6.27 9.39
C ASP A 124 5.09 -6.07 8.84
N ASP A 125 4.68 -4.81 8.60
CA ASP A 125 3.39 -4.50 7.95
C ASP A 125 3.27 -5.17 6.57
N ASN A 126 4.38 -5.26 5.86
CA ASN A 126 4.40 -5.84 4.53
C ASN A 126 4.28 -7.38 4.56
N VAL A 127 4.88 -8.03 5.55
CA VAL A 127 4.69 -9.47 5.81
C VAL A 127 3.24 -9.77 6.21
N GLU A 128 2.65 -8.95 7.09
CA GLU A 128 1.24 -9.06 7.46
C GLU A 128 0.33 -8.95 6.24
N THR A 129 0.57 -7.97 5.37
CA THR A 129 -0.19 -7.77 4.13
C THR A 129 -0.06 -8.96 3.19
N MET A 130 1.16 -9.51 3.02
CA MET A 130 1.40 -10.71 2.23
C MET A 130 0.58 -11.90 2.74
N LEU A 131 0.59 -12.15 4.06
CA LEU A 131 -0.17 -13.25 4.67
C LEU A 131 -1.68 -13.06 4.54
N LEU A 132 -2.18 -11.86 4.78
CA LEU A 132 -3.60 -11.55 4.60
C LEU A 132 -4.06 -11.79 3.16
N ASN A 133 -3.25 -11.40 2.19
CA ASN A 133 -3.54 -11.62 0.79
C ASN A 133 -3.47 -13.12 0.44
N LEU A 134 -2.45 -13.83 0.94
CA LEU A 134 -2.33 -15.28 0.75
C LEU A 134 -3.59 -16.04 1.22
N PHE A 135 -4.12 -15.68 2.39
CA PHE A 135 -5.32 -16.32 2.95
C PHE A 135 -6.63 -15.95 2.25
N ARG A 136 -6.63 -14.88 1.45
CA ARG A 136 -7.78 -14.49 0.61
C ARG A 136 -7.76 -15.14 -0.77
N GLY A 137 -6.66 -15.80 -1.14
CA GLY A 137 -6.38 -16.22 -2.51
C GLY A 137 -5.93 -15.03 -3.35
N THR A 138 -4.73 -15.09 -3.90
CA THR A 138 -4.20 -13.97 -4.69
C THR A 138 -3.10 -14.43 -5.63
N GLY A 139 -2.93 -13.73 -6.74
CA GLY A 139 -1.81 -13.88 -7.66
C GLY A 139 -0.53 -13.21 -7.17
N ILE A 140 0.42 -13.09 -8.08
CA ILE A 140 1.76 -12.54 -7.80
C ILE A 140 1.73 -11.10 -7.24
N ASP A 141 0.79 -10.27 -7.67
CA ASP A 141 0.67 -8.88 -7.22
C ASP A 141 0.33 -8.80 -5.72
N GLY A 142 -0.65 -9.59 -5.28
CA GLY A 142 -1.02 -9.59 -3.88
C GLY A 142 0.04 -10.25 -2.99
N LEU A 143 0.74 -11.29 -3.46
CA LEU A 143 1.83 -11.93 -2.73
C LEU A 143 3.08 -11.05 -2.63
N ALA A 144 3.35 -10.22 -3.64
CA ALA A 144 4.40 -9.21 -3.56
C ALA A 144 4.06 -8.08 -2.59
N ALA A 145 2.79 -7.97 -2.20
CA ALA A 145 2.24 -7.00 -1.25
C ALA A 145 2.57 -5.53 -1.62
N MET A 146 3.01 -4.70 -0.66
CA MET A 146 3.25 -3.28 -0.93
C MET A 146 4.59 -3.06 -1.62
N SER A 147 4.62 -2.17 -2.61
CA SER A 147 5.84 -1.64 -3.23
C SER A 147 6.40 -0.44 -2.46
N VAL A 148 7.70 -0.18 -2.61
CA VAL A 148 8.36 1.00 -2.04
C VAL A 148 7.78 2.29 -2.63
N ASP A 149 7.61 2.35 -3.94
CA ASP A 149 7.00 3.47 -4.67
C ASP A 149 5.99 2.91 -5.67
N ASN A 150 4.77 3.44 -5.67
CA ASN A 150 3.73 3.10 -6.64
C ASN A 150 3.34 4.28 -7.54
N GLY A 151 4.18 5.33 -7.61
CA GLY A 151 3.91 6.54 -8.37
C GLY A 151 3.18 7.65 -7.58
N GLU A 152 2.40 7.33 -6.57
CA GLU A 152 1.70 8.26 -5.68
C GLU A 152 2.25 8.19 -4.25
N ILE A 153 2.35 6.97 -3.73
CA ILE A 153 2.72 6.69 -2.33
C ILE A 153 4.11 6.10 -2.27
N LEU A 154 4.96 6.74 -1.48
CA LEU A 154 6.31 6.31 -1.16
C LEU A 154 6.34 5.68 0.25
N ARG A 155 6.97 4.52 0.41
CA ARG A 155 7.10 3.77 1.67
C ARG A 155 8.57 3.50 1.98
N PRO A 156 9.29 4.52 2.47
CA PRO A 156 10.75 4.41 2.64
C PRO A 156 11.19 3.39 3.68
N LEU A 157 10.30 3.03 4.63
CA LEU A 157 10.60 2.10 5.73
C LEU A 157 10.30 0.63 5.39
N LEU A 158 9.82 0.28 4.18
CA LEU A 158 9.51 -1.12 3.84
C LEU A 158 10.71 -2.09 3.90
N GLY A 159 11.92 -1.57 3.92
CA GLY A 159 13.15 -2.37 4.03
C GLY A 159 13.63 -2.58 5.47
N VAL A 160 12.94 -2.04 6.50
CA VAL A 160 13.35 -2.13 7.90
C VAL A 160 12.24 -2.71 8.76
N THR A 161 12.62 -3.39 9.84
CA THR A 161 11.66 -3.97 10.79
C THR A 161 11.25 -2.94 11.85
N ARG A 162 10.10 -3.19 12.48
CA ARG A 162 9.62 -2.40 13.62
C ARG A 162 10.67 -2.30 14.72
N ARG A 163 11.35 -3.40 15.04
CA ARG A 163 12.44 -3.44 16.03
C ARG A 163 13.59 -2.49 15.67
N GLN A 164 14.01 -2.45 14.41
CA GLN A 164 15.08 -1.55 13.95
C GLN A 164 14.65 -0.07 14.04
N ILE A 165 13.38 0.21 13.83
CA ILE A 165 12.82 1.57 13.97
C ILE A 165 12.86 2.00 15.44
N GLU A 166 12.38 1.17 16.36
CA GLU A 166 12.38 1.46 17.79
C GLU A 166 13.81 1.59 18.36
N GLU A 167 14.72 0.76 17.89
CA GLU A 167 16.15 0.83 18.24
C GLU A 167 16.77 2.16 17.79
N TYR A 168 16.47 2.61 16.57
CA TYR A 168 16.90 3.89 16.04
C TYR A 168 16.36 5.07 16.87
N LEU A 169 15.08 5.08 17.20
CA LEU A 169 14.47 6.15 18.01
C LEU A 169 15.09 6.21 19.40
N ARG A 170 15.29 5.07 20.05
CA ARG A 170 15.96 4.96 21.34
C ARG A 170 17.38 5.51 21.30
N GLU A 171 18.17 5.15 20.29
CA GLU A 171 19.54 5.65 20.12
C GLU A 171 19.60 7.14 19.86
N CYS A 172 18.56 7.71 19.24
CA CYS A 172 18.46 9.14 18.97
C CYS A 172 17.85 9.93 20.13
N GLY A 173 17.32 9.26 21.16
CA GLY A 173 16.61 9.91 22.28
C GLY A 173 15.30 10.57 21.85
N ILE A 174 14.58 9.96 20.87
CA ILE A 174 13.36 10.54 20.32
C ILE A 174 12.15 9.86 20.94
N GLU A 175 11.27 10.68 21.48
CA GLU A 175 10.00 10.25 22.03
C GLU A 175 8.94 10.09 20.95
N TYR A 176 8.01 9.16 21.15
CA TYR A 176 6.87 8.91 20.28
C TYR A 176 5.67 8.44 21.11
N VAL A 177 4.49 8.55 20.55
CA VAL A 177 3.26 8.10 21.21
C VAL A 177 3.09 6.60 21.01
N VAL A 178 2.81 5.89 22.10
CA VAL A 178 2.40 4.48 22.06
C VAL A 178 0.89 4.42 21.92
N ASP A 179 0.43 3.84 20.80
CA ASP A 179 -0.99 3.67 20.51
C ASP A 179 -1.57 2.54 21.37
N SER A 180 -2.55 2.87 22.22
CA SER A 180 -3.24 1.90 23.08
C SER A 180 -4.21 1.01 22.31
N THR A 181 -4.68 1.45 21.11
CA THR A 181 -5.72 0.77 20.33
C THR A 181 -5.19 -0.15 19.23
N ASN A 182 -3.90 -0.48 19.20
CA ASN A 182 -3.38 -1.56 18.36
C ASN A 182 -4.14 -2.90 18.55
N LEU A 183 -5.15 -2.91 19.41
CA LEU A 183 -5.93 -4.07 19.85
C LEU A 183 -7.28 -4.24 19.11
N GLU A 184 -7.86 -3.22 18.47
CA GLU A 184 -9.28 -3.31 18.06
C GLU A 184 -9.61 -3.02 16.58
N SER A 185 -8.77 -2.33 15.81
CA SER A 185 -9.22 -1.77 14.52
C SER A 185 -9.16 -2.71 13.31
N ASP A 186 -8.35 -3.76 13.32
CA ASP A 186 -8.33 -4.81 12.28
C ASP A 186 -8.12 -6.17 12.92
N TYR A 187 -9.22 -6.84 13.28
CA TYR A 187 -9.18 -8.16 13.94
C TYR A 187 -8.27 -9.16 13.21
N ARG A 188 -8.32 -9.19 11.86
CA ARG A 188 -7.53 -10.13 11.06
C ARG A 188 -6.05 -9.77 11.07
N ARG A 189 -5.71 -8.48 10.92
CA ARG A 189 -4.32 -8.01 10.96
C ARG A 189 -3.73 -8.17 12.35
N ASN A 190 -4.48 -7.83 13.39
CA ASN A 190 -4.08 -8.00 14.78
C ASN A 190 -3.87 -9.49 15.12
N PHE A 191 -4.75 -10.40 14.65
CA PHE A 191 -4.55 -11.83 14.78
C PHE A 191 -3.25 -12.28 14.12
N VAL A 192 -2.97 -11.85 12.88
CA VAL A 192 -1.72 -12.18 12.19
C VAL A 192 -0.51 -11.67 12.96
N ARG A 193 -0.55 -10.42 13.45
CA ARG A 193 0.55 -9.75 14.15
C ARG A 193 0.81 -10.34 15.52
N ASN A 194 -0.24 -10.52 16.33
CA ASN A 194 -0.13 -10.78 17.76
C ASN A 194 -0.19 -12.28 18.12
N GLU A 195 -0.78 -13.09 17.24
CA GLU A 195 -0.98 -14.53 17.51
C GLU A 195 -0.28 -15.41 16.47
N LEU A 196 -0.62 -15.28 15.18
CA LEU A 196 -0.15 -16.19 14.14
C LEU A 196 1.37 -16.09 13.93
N LEU A 197 1.91 -14.90 13.70
CA LEU A 197 3.34 -14.73 13.47
C LEU A 197 4.19 -15.12 14.68
N PRO A 198 3.85 -14.77 15.93
CA PRO A 198 4.55 -15.27 17.12
C PRO A 198 4.50 -16.79 17.24
N MET A 199 3.34 -17.42 16.98
CA MET A 199 3.19 -18.87 16.98
C MET A 199 4.10 -19.54 15.93
N ILE A 200 4.15 -19.00 14.72
CA ILE A 200 5.04 -19.47 13.66
C ILE A 200 6.50 -19.31 14.08
N GLU A 201 6.89 -18.19 14.62
CA GLU A 201 8.27 -17.93 15.02
C GLU A 201 8.75 -18.82 16.17
N THR A 202 7.83 -19.30 17.02
CA THR A 202 8.16 -20.28 18.07
C THR A 202 8.57 -21.62 17.46
N ARG A 203 7.99 -22.01 16.33
CA ARG A 203 8.30 -23.28 15.63
C ARG A 203 9.43 -23.13 14.61
N TRP A 204 9.49 -21.99 13.94
CA TRP A 204 10.48 -21.67 12.91
C TRP A 204 11.14 -20.32 13.21
N PRO A 205 12.14 -20.28 14.10
CA PRO A 205 12.87 -19.05 14.40
C PRO A 205 13.40 -18.39 13.13
N GLY A 206 13.12 -17.10 12.97
CA GLY A 206 13.49 -16.35 11.77
C GLY A 206 12.47 -16.40 10.63
N ALA A 207 11.27 -16.94 10.87
CA ALA A 207 10.19 -17.01 9.88
C ALA A 207 9.83 -15.65 9.30
N ARG A 208 9.73 -14.58 10.13
CA ARG A 208 9.48 -13.21 9.63
C ARG A 208 10.52 -12.77 8.60
N SER A 209 11.79 -13.01 8.88
CA SER A 209 12.88 -12.68 7.95
C SER A 209 12.81 -13.51 6.67
N ALA A 210 12.43 -14.79 6.78
CA ALA A 210 12.23 -15.66 5.62
C ALA A 210 11.05 -15.18 4.76
N LEU A 211 9.91 -14.84 5.36
CA LEU A 211 8.74 -14.27 4.67
C LEU A 211 9.10 -12.94 3.98
N ALA A 212 9.84 -12.05 4.65
CA ALA A 212 10.29 -10.80 4.06
C ALA A 212 11.19 -11.03 2.82
N ARG A 213 12.11 -12.03 2.86
CA ARG A 213 12.92 -12.41 1.68
C ARG A 213 12.05 -12.99 0.56
N THR A 214 11.13 -13.89 0.89
CA THR A 214 10.19 -14.47 -0.10
C THR A 214 9.42 -13.36 -0.81
N ARG A 215 8.88 -12.41 -0.05
CA ARG A 215 8.19 -11.24 -0.63
C ARG A 215 9.10 -10.42 -1.55
N GLN A 216 10.38 -10.20 -1.18
CA GLN A 216 11.34 -9.48 -2.04
C GLN A 216 11.60 -10.22 -3.36
N ASN A 217 11.70 -11.55 -3.30
CA ASN A 217 11.85 -12.38 -4.50
C ASN A 217 10.60 -12.31 -5.39
N LEU A 218 9.41 -12.36 -4.79
CA LEU A 218 8.14 -12.20 -5.50
C LEU A 218 8.00 -10.81 -6.12
N GLU A 219 8.46 -9.75 -5.45
CA GLU A 219 8.49 -8.40 -6.02
C GLU A 219 9.42 -8.32 -7.26
N GLY A 220 10.55 -9.02 -7.23
CA GLY A 220 11.42 -9.19 -8.39
C GLY A 220 10.70 -9.89 -9.54
N ALA A 221 10.09 -11.05 -9.26
CA ALA A 221 9.32 -11.82 -10.24
C ALA A 221 8.14 -11.02 -10.80
N ARG A 222 7.39 -10.29 -9.93
CA ARG A 222 6.31 -9.41 -10.35
C ARG A 222 6.75 -8.36 -11.35
N ARG A 223 7.93 -7.74 -11.17
CA ARG A 223 8.46 -6.77 -12.13
C ARG A 223 8.70 -7.38 -13.50
N PHE A 224 9.31 -8.57 -13.57
CA PHE A 224 9.47 -9.30 -14.83
C PHE A 224 8.13 -9.62 -15.46
N TYR A 225 7.21 -10.16 -14.68
CA TYR A 225 5.86 -10.49 -15.12
C TYR A 225 5.13 -9.27 -15.69
N ARG A 226 5.10 -8.15 -14.94
CA ARG A 226 4.45 -6.92 -15.38
C ARG A 226 5.08 -6.33 -16.62
N THR A 227 6.42 -6.29 -16.69
CA THR A 227 7.10 -5.83 -17.91
C THR A 227 6.68 -6.67 -19.13
N LYS A 228 6.61 -8.01 -18.98
CA LYS A 228 6.22 -8.88 -20.10
C LYS A 228 4.76 -8.69 -20.50
N VAL A 229 3.86 -8.61 -19.53
CA VAL A 229 2.44 -8.32 -19.78
C VAL A 229 2.27 -6.96 -20.46
N ASP A 230 2.97 -5.93 -19.99
CA ASP A 230 2.93 -4.58 -20.56
C ASP A 230 3.44 -4.58 -22.02
N GLU A 231 4.55 -5.25 -22.31
CA GLU A 231 5.07 -5.41 -23.67
C GLU A 231 4.03 -6.06 -24.60
N MET A 232 3.36 -7.13 -24.13
CA MET A 232 2.38 -7.85 -24.96
C MET A 232 1.08 -7.07 -25.14
N LEU A 233 0.64 -6.32 -24.16
CA LEU A 233 -0.65 -5.61 -24.19
C LEU A 233 -0.55 -4.14 -24.61
N THR A 234 0.64 -3.58 -24.84
CA THR A 234 0.81 -2.16 -25.23
C THR A 234 0.00 -1.77 -26.46
N CYS A 235 -0.13 -2.67 -27.45
CA CYS A 235 -0.92 -2.42 -28.64
C CYS A 235 -2.44 -2.57 -28.43
N CYS A 236 -2.87 -3.02 -27.24
CA CYS A 236 -4.26 -3.29 -26.91
C CYS A 236 -4.88 -2.22 -25.98
N ASP A 237 -4.16 -1.17 -25.61
CA ASP A 237 -4.62 -0.18 -24.63
C ASP A 237 -5.86 0.63 -25.07
N ASN A 238 -6.15 0.67 -26.39
CA ASN A 238 -7.28 1.43 -26.94
C ASN A 238 -8.23 0.58 -27.78
N VAL A 239 -8.24 -0.73 -27.58
CA VAL A 239 -9.10 -1.66 -28.32
C VAL A 239 -9.85 -2.58 -27.36
N ASP A 240 -11.13 -2.82 -27.69
CA ASP A 240 -12.02 -3.67 -26.87
C ASP A 240 -11.90 -5.16 -27.24
N PHE A 241 -10.84 -5.55 -27.91
CA PHE A 241 -10.57 -6.94 -28.29
C PHE A 241 -9.09 -7.27 -28.19
N LEU A 242 -8.80 -8.52 -27.86
CA LEU A 242 -7.43 -9.04 -27.79
C LEU A 242 -7.11 -9.76 -29.12
N PRO A 243 -6.12 -9.27 -29.91
CA PRO A 243 -5.77 -9.90 -31.21
C PRO A 243 -5.30 -11.35 -31.04
N ASN A 244 -5.79 -12.24 -31.92
CA ASN A 244 -5.45 -13.68 -31.88
C ASN A 244 -3.94 -13.94 -31.98
N GLU A 245 -3.21 -13.11 -32.71
CA GLU A 245 -1.76 -13.22 -32.91
C GLU A 245 -1.04 -13.04 -31.53
N ILE A 246 -1.47 -12.07 -30.72
CA ILE A 246 -0.92 -11.83 -29.39
C ILE A 246 -1.24 -12.99 -28.44
N VAL A 247 -2.47 -13.52 -28.52
CA VAL A 247 -2.87 -14.70 -27.73
C VAL A 247 -2.07 -15.94 -28.14
N ALA A 248 -1.79 -16.11 -29.44
CA ALA A 248 -1.04 -17.26 -29.95
C ALA A 248 0.40 -17.28 -29.41
N ASP A 249 1.03 -16.11 -29.31
CA ASP A 249 2.40 -15.94 -28.83
C ASP A 249 2.52 -15.88 -27.28
N ALA A 250 1.40 -15.90 -26.57
CA ALA A 250 1.42 -15.83 -25.10
C ALA A 250 1.97 -17.12 -24.49
N PRO A 251 2.90 -17.04 -23.53
CA PRO A 251 3.36 -18.18 -22.74
C PRO A 251 2.22 -18.87 -21.99
N ASP A 252 1.27 -18.10 -21.50
CA ASP A 252 0.03 -18.54 -20.88
C ASP A 252 -1.13 -17.66 -21.35
N LYS A 253 -2.04 -18.27 -22.08
CA LYS A 253 -3.15 -17.57 -22.75
C LYS A 253 -4.21 -17.11 -21.75
N VAL A 254 -4.50 -17.91 -20.74
CA VAL A 254 -5.49 -17.62 -19.70
C VAL A 254 -5.03 -16.42 -18.90
N THR A 255 -3.79 -16.43 -18.46
CA THR A 255 -3.19 -15.32 -17.73
C THR A 255 -3.19 -14.02 -18.56
N LEU A 256 -2.85 -14.09 -19.86
CA LEU A 256 -2.87 -12.90 -20.71
C LEU A 256 -4.27 -12.33 -20.88
N LEU A 257 -5.26 -13.20 -21.06
CA LEU A 257 -6.67 -12.79 -21.17
C LEU A 257 -7.16 -12.13 -19.86
N HIS A 258 -6.86 -12.75 -18.73
CA HIS A 258 -7.18 -12.19 -17.41
C HIS A 258 -6.58 -10.77 -17.24
N GLU A 259 -5.31 -10.59 -17.57
CA GLU A 259 -4.65 -9.28 -17.46
C GLU A 259 -5.21 -8.24 -18.46
N PHE A 260 -5.62 -8.67 -19.64
CA PHE A 260 -6.31 -7.82 -20.59
C PHE A 260 -7.66 -7.34 -20.03
N LEU A 261 -8.47 -8.24 -19.49
CA LEU A 261 -9.77 -7.91 -18.90
C LEU A 261 -9.63 -6.94 -17.72
N LYS A 262 -8.63 -7.16 -16.87
CA LYS A 262 -8.31 -6.23 -15.76
C LYS A 262 -7.95 -4.83 -16.24
N ARG A 263 -7.20 -4.67 -17.30
CA ARG A 263 -6.88 -3.36 -17.90
C ARG A 263 -8.13 -2.61 -18.36
N HIS A 264 -9.16 -3.34 -18.75
CA HIS A 264 -10.46 -2.79 -19.18
C HIS A 264 -11.45 -2.62 -18.02
N GLY A 265 -10.99 -2.71 -16.77
CA GLY A 265 -11.80 -2.42 -15.58
C GLY A 265 -12.71 -3.58 -15.14
N ILE A 266 -12.51 -4.78 -15.68
CA ILE A 266 -13.21 -6.00 -15.24
C ILE A 266 -12.62 -6.42 -13.87
N SER A 267 -13.48 -6.77 -12.90
CA SER A 267 -13.02 -7.25 -11.60
C SER A 267 -12.31 -8.59 -11.70
N ASP A 268 -11.39 -8.86 -10.77
CA ASP A 268 -10.60 -10.10 -10.76
C ASP A 268 -11.48 -11.35 -10.80
N GLU A 269 -12.59 -11.39 -10.04
CA GLU A 269 -13.52 -12.52 -10.01
C GLU A 269 -14.16 -12.80 -11.38
N ILE A 270 -14.64 -11.77 -12.06
CA ILE A 270 -15.25 -11.90 -13.38
C ILE A 270 -14.18 -12.24 -14.44
N ALA A 271 -13.00 -11.65 -14.32
CA ALA A 271 -11.90 -11.92 -15.25
C ALA A 271 -11.41 -13.37 -15.15
N ASP A 272 -11.35 -13.93 -13.94
CA ASP A 272 -11.02 -15.35 -13.70
C ASP A 272 -12.08 -16.27 -14.32
N GLU A 273 -13.38 -16.03 -14.05
CA GLU A 273 -14.49 -16.83 -14.62
C GLU A 273 -14.49 -16.80 -16.18
N MET A 274 -14.26 -15.63 -16.77
CA MET A 274 -14.21 -15.47 -18.21
C MET A 274 -12.99 -16.17 -18.83
N ALA A 275 -11.82 -16.05 -18.19
CA ALA A 275 -10.59 -16.67 -18.66
C ALA A 275 -10.67 -18.20 -18.57
N ASP A 276 -11.23 -18.75 -17.51
CA ASP A 276 -11.45 -20.18 -17.32
C ASP A 276 -12.48 -20.73 -18.33
N SER A 277 -13.57 -20.00 -18.55
CA SER A 277 -14.58 -20.38 -19.57
C SER A 277 -13.98 -20.45 -20.96
N TRP A 278 -13.11 -19.52 -21.30
CA TRP A 278 -12.39 -19.54 -22.59
C TRP A 278 -11.42 -20.72 -22.68
N ALA A 279 -10.71 -21.05 -21.61
CA ALA A 279 -9.79 -22.19 -21.56
C ALA A 279 -10.50 -23.55 -21.78
N CYS A 280 -11.75 -23.68 -21.34
CA CYS A 280 -12.57 -24.90 -21.51
C CYS A 280 -13.12 -25.07 -22.94
N SER A 281 -13.05 -24.07 -23.83
CA SER A 281 -13.59 -24.13 -25.20
C SER A 281 -12.56 -23.77 -26.27
N PRO A 282 -11.39 -24.42 -26.34
CA PRO A 282 -10.33 -24.03 -27.30
C PRO A 282 -10.60 -24.41 -28.74
N SER A 283 -11.64 -25.20 -29.04
CA SER A 283 -11.90 -25.77 -30.34
C SER A 283 -12.94 -25.06 -31.21
N SER A 284 -13.71 -24.13 -30.66
CA SER A 284 -14.46 -23.16 -31.43
C SER A 284 -13.58 -21.93 -31.55
N GLY A 285 -13.09 -21.58 -32.73
CA GLY A 285 -12.43 -20.32 -33.01
C GLY A 285 -13.29 -19.19 -32.49
N CYS A 286 -13.16 -18.94 -31.19
CA CYS A 286 -13.81 -17.85 -30.53
C CYS A 286 -13.07 -16.62 -31.04
N GLU A 287 -13.58 -16.09 -32.17
CA GLU A 287 -13.43 -14.69 -32.44
C GLU A 287 -13.89 -14.00 -31.16
N ILE A 288 -12.93 -13.55 -30.35
CA ILE A 288 -13.19 -12.55 -29.30
C ILE A 288 -13.50 -11.27 -30.06
N ASN A 289 -14.48 -11.36 -30.93
CA ASN A 289 -15.06 -10.27 -31.64
C ASN A 289 -16.09 -9.65 -30.70
N ARG A 290 -15.70 -8.58 -30.04
CA ARG A 290 -16.52 -7.74 -29.21
C ARG A 290 -17.00 -8.43 -27.90
N LEU A 291 -16.20 -8.39 -26.88
CA LEU A 291 -16.74 -8.24 -25.54
C LEU A 291 -17.54 -6.92 -25.52
N SER A 292 -18.84 -7.01 -25.90
CA SER A 292 -19.76 -5.90 -25.71
C SER A 292 -19.85 -5.71 -24.19
N MET A 293 -19.20 -4.70 -23.68
CA MET A 293 -19.40 -4.18 -22.33
C MET A 293 -20.81 -3.59 -22.25
N SER A 294 -21.83 -4.41 -22.35
CA SER A 294 -23.15 -4.06 -21.87
C SER A 294 -23.10 -4.21 -20.36
N THR A 295 -22.87 -3.10 -19.68
CA THR A 295 -23.15 -2.98 -18.24
C THR A 295 -24.54 -3.59 -17.98
N PRO A 296 -24.66 -4.58 -17.06
CA PRO A 296 -25.98 -4.98 -16.59
C PRO A 296 -26.55 -3.75 -15.88
N SER A 297 -27.59 -3.17 -16.45
CA SER A 297 -28.43 -2.19 -15.77
C SER A 297 -29.10 -2.91 -14.62
N PHE A 298 -28.57 -2.75 -13.42
CA PHE A 298 -29.30 -3.07 -12.20
C PHE A 298 -30.37 -2.00 -12.01
N SER A 299 -31.58 -2.28 -12.45
CA SER A 299 -32.78 -1.58 -12.06
C SER A 299 -33.35 -2.22 -10.79
N ALA A 300 -33.64 -1.33 -9.82
CA ALA A 300 -34.39 -1.44 -8.56
C ALA A 300 -33.64 -2.04 -7.35
#